data_ff9d32b372d68e5b689e5271adfc93f2
#
_entry.id   ff9d32b372d68e5b689e5271adfc93f2
#
_cell.length_a   1.000
_cell.length_b   1.000
_cell.length_c   1.000
_cell.angle_alpha   90.00
_cell.angle_beta   90.00
_cell.angle_gamma   90.00
#
_symmetry.space_group_name_H-M   'P 1'
#
loop_
_entity.id
_entity.type
_entity.pdbx_description
1 polymer ?
#
loop_
_entity_poly.entity_id
_entity_poly.type
_entity_poly.pdbx_seq_one_letter_code
_entity_poly.pdbx_strand_id
1 'polypeptide(L)'
;MLSGCSNQSDQTEKTLRVGVITYSQDDPFINELTDELKAHLKTMESEERRIIVSIKSGNDDQQEQNEKVEEMIDAGCDVLCVNLVDRTAPYRIIRMARNENIPVIFFNREPVKEDLMQWDKLYYVGCDAEQSGIMQGEIAAEYINSHPEVDKNEDGKIQYVLLEGEAGHQDAISRTEYSVKTLMKNNVSLEKLSYQFADWNRGQAENRMNRLISQYGTEIELVLSNNDEMALGAVEAYRKAGYIRKDWPVIFGIDGLEDALEAVKTGEMQGSIYNDRVDQAKEMAKMAVTLFEGKGLDQESLKDGRYYFSEYKKVDGSNIEEYLNAEEEDADGKYMDP
;
A
#
# COMPACT_ATOMS: atom_id res chain seq x y z
N MET A 1 -9.21 -30.40 60.32
CA MET A 1 -9.86 -29.84 59.12
C MET A 1 -9.11 -28.59 58.74
N LEU A 2 -8.22 -28.72 57.76
CA LEU A 2 -7.47 -27.60 57.22
C LEU A 2 -8.18 -27.19 55.93
N SER A 3 -8.89 -26.05 55.95
CA SER A 3 -9.43 -25.41 54.74
C SER A 3 -8.29 -24.82 53.93
N GLY A 4 -8.02 -25.41 52.80
CA GLY A 4 -7.16 -24.80 51.78
C GLY A 4 -7.91 -23.67 51.11
N CYS A 5 -7.49 -22.44 51.35
CA CYS A 5 -7.87 -21.31 50.49
C CYS A 5 -7.08 -21.47 49.19
N SER A 6 -7.78 -21.85 48.12
CA SER A 6 -7.27 -21.69 46.76
C SER A 6 -7.26 -20.19 46.44
N ASN A 7 -6.08 -19.57 46.39
CA ASN A 7 -5.89 -18.28 45.72
C ASN A 7 -6.19 -18.48 44.23
N GLN A 8 -7.43 -18.23 43.81
CA GLN A 8 -7.67 -17.85 42.43
C GLN A 8 -7.06 -16.45 42.28
N SER A 9 -5.92 -16.38 41.58
CA SER A 9 -5.43 -15.12 41.06
C SER A 9 -6.49 -14.61 40.08
N ASP A 10 -7.23 -13.58 40.46
CA ASP A 10 -8.01 -12.77 39.54
C ASP A 10 -7.03 -12.20 38.48
N GLN A 11 -6.83 -12.93 37.40
CA GLN A 11 -6.18 -12.38 36.22
C GLN A 11 -7.18 -11.42 35.59
N THR A 12 -7.02 -10.13 35.89
CA THR A 12 -7.83 -9.08 35.29
C THR A 12 -7.48 -9.03 33.78
N GLU A 13 -8.48 -9.32 32.95
CA GLU A 13 -8.44 -9.17 31.48
C GLU A 13 -7.90 -7.77 31.15
N LYS A 14 -6.80 -7.73 30.41
CA LYS A 14 -6.22 -6.47 29.92
C LYS A 14 -6.83 -6.11 28.58
N THR A 15 -7.22 -4.86 28.40
CA THR A 15 -7.77 -4.37 27.12
C THR A 15 -6.73 -3.54 26.39
N LEU A 16 -6.26 -4.00 25.23
CA LEU A 16 -5.48 -3.22 24.28
C LEU A 16 -6.43 -2.40 23.40
N ARG A 17 -6.21 -1.08 23.34
CA ARG A 17 -6.94 -0.16 22.46
C ARG A 17 -6.00 0.35 21.37
N VAL A 18 -6.25 -0.03 20.12
CA VAL A 18 -5.49 0.41 18.95
C VAL A 18 -6.27 1.47 18.19
N GLY A 19 -5.72 2.67 18.09
CA GLY A 19 -6.24 3.75 17.27
C GLY A 19 -5.59 3.75 15.90
N VAL A 20 -6.36 3.56 14.83
CA VAL A 20 -5.88 3.61 13.45
C VAL A 20 -6.40 4.89 12.80
N ILE A 21 -5.51 5.69 12.23
CA ILE A 21 -5.86 6.93 11.55
C ILE A 21 -5.30 6.88 10.14
N THR A 22 -6.19 6.80 9.13
CA THR A 22 -5.85 6.81 7.71
C THR A 22 -5.78 8.23 7.16
N TYR A 23 -5.08 8.42 6.05
CA TYR A 23 -5.04 9.71 5.38
C TYR A 23 -6.37 10.01 4.67
N SER A 24 -6.96 9.01 4.02
CA SER A 24 -8.23 9.06 3.29
C SER A 24 -9.06 7.82 3.60
N GLN A 25 -10.36 7.91 3.42
CA GLN A 25 -11.28 6.77 3.47
C GLN A 25 -11.55 6.16 2.08
N ASP A 26 -11.10 6.83 1.01
CA ASP A 26 -11.43 6.50 -0.37
C ASP A 26 -10.30 5.73 -1.08
N ASP A 27 -9.22 5.36 -0.36
CA ASP A 27 -8.11 4.57 -0.88
C ASP A 27 -8.35 3.07 -0.63
N PRO A 28 -8.61 2.26 -1.69
CA PRO A 28 -8.88 0.83 -1.54
C PRO A 28 -7.73 0.06 -0.89
N PHE A 29 -6.47 0.35 -1.27
CA PHE A 29 -5.32 -0.33 -0.70
C PHE A 29 -5.22 -0.11 0.82
N ILE A 30 -5.42 1.13 1.27
CA ILE A 30 -5.39 1.46 2.70
C ILE A 30 -6.56 0.83 3.45
N ASN A 31 -7.73 0.74 2.82
CA ASN A 31 -8.90 0.09 3.42
C ASN A 31 -8.64 -1.41 3.61
N GLU A 32 -8.16 -2.11 2.57
CA GLU A 32 -7.80 -3.52 2.66
C GLU A 32 -6.71 -3.78 3.73
N LEU A 33 -5.64 -2.97 3.75
CA LEU A 33 -4.58 -3.09 4.75
C LEU A 33 -5.10 -2.90 6.19
N THR A 34 -6.01 -1.95 6.40
CA THR A 34 -6.58 -1.72 7.75
C THR A 34 -7.59 -2.79 8.16
N ASP A 35 -8.31 -3.40 7.22
CA ASP A 35 -9.17 -4.55 7.48
C ASP A 35 -8.34 -5.79 7.83
N GLU A 36 -7.23 -6.06 7.14
CA GLU A 36 -6.25 -7.08 7.49
C GLU A 36 -5.66 -6.86 8.88
N LEU A 37 -5.26 -5.63 9.20
CA LEU A 37 -4.75 -5.28 10.53
C LEU A 37 -5.78 -5.62 11.61
N LYS A 38 -7.05 -5.29 11.39
CA LYS A 38 -8.15 -5.59 12.33
C LYS A 38 -8.36 -7.09 12.45
N ALA A 39 -8.30 -7.84 11.34
CA ALA A 39 -8.43 -9.29 11.34
C ALA A 39 -7.28 -9.94 12.13
N HIS A 40 -6.03 -9.57 11.86
CA HIS A 40 -4.86 -10.09 12.59
C HIS A 40 -4.92 -9.75 14.09
N LEU A 41 -5.25 -8.52 14.46
CA LEU A 41 -5.42 -8.13 15.86
C LEU A 41 -6.51 -8.98 16.54
N LYS A 42 -7.58 -9.31 15.84
CA LYS A 42 -8.65 -10.16 16.36
C LYS A 42 -8.17 -11.59 16.66
N THR A 43 -7.30 -12.16 15.84
CA THR A 43 -6.70 -13.48 16.11
C THR A 43 -5.78 -13.48 17.33
N MET A 44 -5.26 -12.31 17.73
CA MET A 44 -4.37 -12.16 18.88
C MET A 44 -5.13 -11.95 20.21
N GLU A 45 -6.45 -11.95 20.21
CA GLU A 45 -7.24 -11.96 21.46
C GLU A 45 -7.06 -13.27 22.24
N SER A 46 -7.16 -13.21 23.55
CA SER A 46 -7.08 -14.36 24.44
C SER A 46 -7.97 -14.12 25.68
N GLU A 47 -8.10 -15.13 26.56
CA GLU A 47 -8.80 -14.98 27.83
C GLU A 47 -8.18 -13.88 28.74
N GLU A 48 -6.91 -13.55 28.53
CA GLU A 48 -6.17 -12.54 29.31
C GLU A 48 -6.09 -11.18 28.60
N ARG A 49 -6.43 -11.13 27.29
CA ARG A 49 -6.30 -9.92 26.47
C ARG A 49 -7.44 -9.74 25.49
N ARG A 50 -8.20 -8.70 25.68
CA ARG A 50 -9.17 -8.18 24.73
C ARG A 50 -8.51 -7.11 23.85
N ILE A 51 -8.90 -7.00 22.58
CA ILE A 51 -8.39 -5.98 21.67
C ILE A 51 -9.55 -5.17 21.07
N ILE A 52 -9.46 -3.85 21.15
CA ILE A 52 -10.42 -2.92 20.56
C ILE A 52 -9.70 -2.09 19.53
N VAL A 53 -10.14 -2.16 18.28
CA VAL A 53 -9.60 -1.38 17.16
C VAL A 53 -10.60 -0.30 16.78
N SER A 54 -10.14 0.94 16.73
CA SER A 54 -10.93 2.09 16.28
C SER A 54 -10.26 2.71 15.08
N ILE A 55 -10.97 2.84 13.94
CA ILE A 55 -10.46 3.41 12.70
C ILE A 55 -11.12 4.75 12.43
N LYS A 56 -10.35 5.77 12.09
CA LYS A 56 -10.81 7.11 11.67
C LYS A 56 -9.99 7.59 10.48
N SER A 57 -10.58 8.48 9.68
CA SER A 57 -9.91 9.11 8.54
C SER A 57 -9.55 10.56 8.81
N GLY A 58 -8.42 11.01 8.26
CA GLY A 58 -8.05 12.42 8.16
C GLY A 58 -8.69 13.15 6.98
N ASN A 59 -9.42 12.43 6.10
CA ASN A 59 -10.14 12.98 4.95
C ASN A 59 -9.29 13.92 4.09
N ASP A 60 -8.04 13.53 3.82
CA ASP A 60 -7.05 14.30 3.06
C ASP A 60 -6.69 15.68 3.65
N ASP A 61 -7.06 15.92 4.92
CA ASP A 61 -6.75 17.14 5.66
C ASP A 61 -5.87 16.86 6.88
N GLN A 62 -4.67 17.45 6.91
CA GLN A 62 -3.71 17.24 7.99
C GLN A 62 -4.20 17.78 9.33
N GLN A 63 -5.01 18.85 9.33
CA GLN A 63 -5.57 19.40 10.58
C GLN A 63 -6.64 18.44 11.12
N GLU A 64 -7.54 17.95 10.27
CA GLU A 64 -8.53 16.96 10.66
C GLU A 64 -7.84 15.68 11.18
N GLN A 65 -6.80 15.19 10.50
CA GLN A 65 -6.02 14.06 10.99
C GLN A 65 -5.45 14.29 12.39
N ASN A 66 -4.90 15.47 12.65
CA ASN A 66 -4.40 15.82 13.99
C ASN A 66 -5.52 15.78 15.04
N GLU A 67 -6.74 16.24 14.71
CA GLU A 67 -7.90 16.20 15.60
C GLU A 67 -8.34 14.75 15.86
N LYS A 68 -8.31 13.88 14.83
CA LYS A 68 -8.61 12.45 15.00
C LYS A 68 -7.60 11.74 15.90
N VAL A 69 -6.33 12.09 15.81
CA VAL A 69 -5.30 11.57 16.72
C VAL A 69 -5.58 12.01 18.16
N GLU A 70 -5.90 13.29 18.40
CA GLU A 70 -6.28 13.79 19.71
C GLU A 70 -7.50 13.05 20.30
N GLU A 71 -8.57 12.87 19.50
CA GLU A 71 -9.74 12.09 19.87
C GLU A 71 -9.41 10.63 20.27
N MET A 72 -8.45 9.98 19.57
CA MET A 72 -8.02 8.62 19.89
C MET A 72 -7.23 8.56 21.21
N ILE A 73 -6.37 9.54 21.44
CA ILE A 73 -5.63 9.69 22.71
C ILE A 73 -6.61 9.90 23.87
N ASP A 74 -7.57 10.80 23.74
CA ASP A 74 -8.60 11.08 24.75
C ASP A 74 -9.50 9.87 25.02
N ALA A 75 -9.73 9.01 24.01
CA ALA A 75 -10.44 7.75 24.14
C ALA A 75 -9.61 6.65 24.85
N GLY A 76 -8.36 6.93 25.20
CA GLY A 76 -7.46 6.03 25.92
C GLY A 76 -6.88 4.93 25.04
N CYS A 77 -6.48 5.24 23.82
CA CYS A 77 -5.71 4.31 22.98
C CYS A 77 -4.34 4.07 23.58
N ASP A 78 -3.90 2.80 23.55
CA ASP A 78 -2.60 2.37 24.05
C ASP A 78 -1.53 2.40 22.97
N VAL A 79 -1.91 2.27 21.68
CA VAL A 79 -1.05 2.31 20.51
C VAL A 79 -1.78 3.05 19.39
N LEU A 80 -1.07 3.88 18.64
CA LEU A 80 -1.55 4.55 17.44
C LEU A 80 -0.89 3.98 16.20
N CYS A 81 -1.69 3.66 15.17
CA CYS A 81 -1.25 3.35 13.81
C CYS A 81 -1.67 4.52 12.91
N VAL A 82 -0.71 5.21 12.28
CA VAL A 82 -1.00 6.46 11.54
C VAL A 82 -0.46 6.38 10.12
N ASN A 83 -1.37 6.48 9.16
CA ASN A 83 -1.05 6.71 7.76
C ASN A 83 -1.18 8.21 7.47
N LEU A 84 -0.05 8.90 7.33
CA LEU A 84 0.02 10.36 7.30
C LEU A 84 -0.69 10.97 6.08
N VAL A 85 -1.43 12.07 6.28
CA VAL A 85 -1.86 12.94 5.18
C VAL A 85 -0.65 13.63 4.56
N ASP A 86 0.15 14.32 5.38
CA ASP A 86 1.40 14.94 4.95
C ASP A 86 2.58 14.29 5.70
N ARG A 87 3.41 13.53 4.97
CA ARG A 87 4.59 12.86 5.50
C ARG A 87 5.63 13.80 6.09
N THR A 88 5.58 15.08 5.75
CA THR A 88 6.51 16.13 6.21
C THR A 88 5.99 16.90 7.41
N ALA A 89 4.76 16.63 7.87
CA ALA A 89 4.10 17.35 8.95
C ALA A 89 3.65 16.47 10.15
N PRO A 90 4.39 15.41 10.55
CA PRO A 90 4.00 14.53 11.66
C PRO A 90 4.18 15.16 13.05
N TYR A 91 4.82 16.32 13.14
CA TYR A 91 5.28 16.91 14.40
C TYR A 91 4.18 17.01 15.47
N ARG A 92 2.96 17.45 15.11
CA ARG A 92 1.87 17.58 16.07
C ARG A 92 1.44 16.23 16.62
N ILE A 93 1.34 15.22 15.76
CA ILE A 93 1.02 13.82 16.11
C ILE A 93 2.08 13.27 17.07
N ILE A 94 3.35 13.38 16.70
CA ILE A 94 4.49 12.91 17.52
C ILE A 94 4.47 13.56 18.90
N ARG A 95 4.24 14.88 18.96
CA ARG A 95 4.22 15.62 20.21
C ARG A 95 3.06 15.17 21.12
N MET A 96 1.85 14.99 20.58
CA MET A 96 0.69 14.53 21.34
C MET A 96 0.91 13.13 21.91
N ALA A 97 1.31 12.19 21.05
CA ALA A 97 1.61 10.82 21.45
C ALA A 97 2.72 10.71 22.50
N ARG A 98 3.80 11.50 22.33
CA ARG A 98 4.92 11.54 23.28
C ARG A 98 4.52 12.09 24.65
N ASN A 99 3.65 13.10 24.72
CA ASN A 99 3.18 13.65 25.97
C ASN A 99 2.41 12.62 26.83
N GLU A 100 1.64 11.76 26.17
CA GLU A 100 0.87 10.68 26.79
C GLU A 100 1.62 9.35 26.80
N ASN A 101 2.88 9.34 26.31
CA ASN A 101 3.73 8.16 26.24
C ASN A 101 3.16 7.00 25.40
N ILE A 102 2.33 7.30 24.39
CA ILE A 102 1.66 6.34 23.49
C ILE A 102 2.55 6.10 22.27
N PRO A 103 3.00 4.84 22.00
CA PRO A 103 3.79 4.53 20.81
C PRO A 103 3.00 4.75 19.52
N VAL A 104 3.72 5.15 18.45
CA VAL A 104 3.14 5.37 17.13
C VAL A 104 3.83 4.46 16.11
N ILE A 105 3.04 3.72 15.37
CA ILE A 105 3.43 2.97 14.19
C ILE A 105 2.91 3.74 12.98
N PHE A 106 3.78 4.47 12.29
CA PHE A 106 3.44 5.04 11.00
C PHE A 106 3.40 3.92 9.96
N PHE A 107 2.50 4.01 8.99
CA PHE A 107 2.42 2.98 7.96
C PHE A 107 2.15 3.57 6.58
N ASN A 108 2.55 2.85 5.52
CA ASN A 108 2.44 3.18 4.12
C ASN A 108 3.16 4.50 3.75
N ARG A 109 2.69 5.68 4.16
CA ARG A 109 3.34 6.97 3.90
C ARG A 109 4.48 7.19 4.90
N GLU A 110 5.70 6.95 4.44
CA GLU A 110 6.91 7.03 5.28
C GLU A 110 7.18 8.47 5.76
N PRO A 111 7.24 8.73 7.08
CA PRO A 111 7.65 10.05 7.57
C PRO A 111 9.11 10.35 7.21
N VAL A 112 9.50 11.62 7.26
CA VAL A 112 10.90 12.00 7.09
C VAL A 112 11.74 11.34 8.18
N LYS A 113 12.93 10.84 7.84
CA LYS A 113 13.79 10.09 8.77
C LYS A 113 14.06 10.86 10.08
N GLU A 114 14.29 12.15 9.96
CA GLU A 114 14.56 13.03 11.09
C GLU A 114 13.38 13.06 12.07
N ASP A 115 12.14 13.00 11.56
CA ASP A 115 10.94 12.98 12.40
C ASP A 115 10.79 11.65 13.12
N LEU A 116 11.01 10.54 12.42
CA LEU A 116 10.91 9.21 13.02
C LEU A 116 11.97 8.97 14.13
N MET A 117 13.11 9.67 14.06
CA MET A 117 14.18 9.55 15.05
C MET A 117 14.02 10.48 16.26
N GLN A 118 12.98 11.32 16.33
CA GLN A 118 12.79 12.28 17.42
C GLN A 118 12.43 11.64 18.77
N TRP A 119 11.88 10.43 18.75
CA TRP A 119 11.45 9.73 19.95
C TRP A 119 11.58 8.20 19.77
N ASP A 120 11.88 7.49 20.85
CA ASP A 120 12.18 6.05 20.85
C ASP A 120 10.97 5.12 20.69
N LYS A 121 9.74 5.65 20.67
CA LYS A 121 8.51 4.90 20.44
C LYS A 121 7.84 5.24 19.10
N LEU A 122 8.61 5.67 18.12
CA LEU A 122 8.14 5.87 16.77
C LEU A 122 8.69 4.77 15.86
N TYR A 123 7.81 4.17 15.07
CA TYR A 123 8.11 3.08 14.16
C TYR A 123 7.45 3.30 12.81
N TYR A 124 7.91 2.60 11.80
CA TYR A 124 7.32 2.60 10.46
C TYR A 124 7.18 1.18 9.95
N VAL A 125 6.03 0.90 9.33
CA VAL A 125 5.75 -0.33 8.57
C VAL A 125 5.29 0.05 7.17
N GLY A 126 5.92 -0.52 6.14
CA GLY A 126 5.58 -0.27 4.75
C GLY A 126 6.48 -1.05 3.82
N CYS A 127 6.65 -0.54 2.59
CA CYS A 127 7.48 -1.14 1.56
C CYS A 127 8.46 -0.11 0.98
N ASP A 128 9.48 -0.60 0.28
CA ASP A 128 10.44 0.27 -0.40
C ASP A 128 9.92 0.65 -1.80
N ALA A 129 9.48 1.90 -1.96
CA ALA A 129 8.93 2.39 -3.21
C ALA A 129 9.93 2.32 -4.39
N GLU A 130 11.25 2.40 -4.14
CA GLU A 130 12.27 2.20 -5.17
C GLU A 130 12.21 0.78 -5.72
N GLN A 131 12.09 -0.22 -4.84
CA GLN A 131 11.95 -1.62 -5.22
C GLN A 131 10.74 -1.84 -6.13
N SER A 132 9.58 -1.25 -5.81
CA SER A 132 8.39 -1.40 -6.64
C SER A 132 8.54 -0.80 -8.03
N GLY A 133 9.15 0.38 -8.13
CA GLY A 133 9.46 1.00 -9.43
C GLY A 133 10.43 0.16 -10.27
N ILE A 134 11.48 -0.38 -9.65
CA ILE A 134 12.42 -1.30 -10.31
C ILE A 134 11.69 -2.53 -10.83
N MET A 135 10.91 -3.19 -9.99
CA MET A 135 10.17 -4.41 -10.36
C MET A 135 9.15 -4.15 -11.47
N GLN A 136 8.42 -3.02 -11.42
CA GLN A 136 7.50 -2.63 -12.50
C GLN A 136 8.24 -2.43 -13.83
N GLY A 137 9.38 -1.74 -13.78
CA GLY A 137 10.21 -1.57 -14.98
C GLY A 137 10.77 -2.88 -15.52
N GLU A 138 11.10 -3.85 -14.64
CA GLU A 138 11.59 -5.18 -15.04
C GLU A 138 10.51 -6.01 -15.72
N ILE A 139 9.31 -6.17 -15.12
CA ILE A 139 8.26 -6.98 -15.76
C ILE A 139 7.76 -6.34 -17.06
N ALA A 140 7.72 -5.01 -17.13
CA ALA A 140 7.37 -4.31 -18.36
C ALA A 140 8.43 -4.51 -19.45
N ALA A 141 9.72 -4.47 -19.11
CA ALA A 141 10.80 -4.74 -20.05
C ALA A 141 10.81 -6.20 -20.52
N GLU A 142 10.61 -7.15 -19.63
CA GLU A 142 10.51 -8.58 -19.94
C GLU A 142 9.37 -8.83 -20.94
N TYR A 143 8.21 -8.20 -20.69
CA TYR A 143 7.06 -8.30 -21.59
C TYR A 143 7.34 -7.69 -22.95
N ILE A 144 7.78 -6.43 -23.01
CA ILE A 144 8.04 -5.69 -24.25
C ILE A 144 9.11 -6.41 -25.11
N ASN A 145 10.21 -6.87 -24.50
CA ASN A 145 11.28 -7.57 -25.22
C ASN A 145 10.83 -8.94 -25.78
N SER A 146 9.81 -9.55 -25.22
CA SER A 146 9.23 -10.83 -25.71
C SER A 146 8.06 -10.63 -26.69
N HIS A 147 7.52 -9.40 -26.82
CA HIS A 147 6.36 -9.05 -27.63
C HIS A 147 6.66 -7.85 -28.54
N PRO A 148 7.38 -8.07 -29.64
CA PRO A 148 7.78 -6.98 -30.55
C PRO A 148 6.59 -6.22 -31.15
N GLU A 149 5.40 -6.80 -31.16
CA GLU A 149 4.16 -6.16 -31.60
C GLU A 149 3.68 -5.01 -30.70
N VAL A 150 4.31 -4.81 -29.52
CA VAL A 150 4.05 -3.65 -28.66
C VAL A 150 4.50 -2.35 -29.35
N ASP A 151 5.61 -2.39 -30.09
CA ASP A 151 6.02 -1.30 -31.00
C ASP A 151 5.14 -1.34 -32.26
N LYS A 152 3.96 -0.69 -32.18
CA LYS A 152 2.94 -0.75 -33.22
C LYS A 152 3.29 0.01 -34.49
N ASN A 153 4.12 1.03 -34.37
CA ASN A 153 4.55 1.85 -35.48
C ASN A 153 5.90 1.42 -36.08
N GLU A 154 6.56 0.41 -35.48
CA GLU A 154 7.84 -0.19 -35.89
C GLU A 154 9.00 0.84 -35.97
N ASP A 155 8.99 1.87 -35.10
CA ASP A 155 10.04 2.91 -35.11
C ASP A 155 11.22 2.59 -34.14
N GLY A 156 11.12 1.47 -33.43
CA GLY A 156 12.12 1.00 -32.47
C GLY A 156 12.10 1.72 -31.15
N LYS A 157 11.01 2.40 -30.84
CA LYS A 157 10.74 3.03 -29.54
C LYS A 157 9.37 2.61 -29.05
N ILE A 158 9.14 2.75 -27.74
CA ILE A 158 7.84 2.54 -27.11
C ILE A 158 7.30 3.89 -26.65
N GLN A 159 6.21 4.32 -27.24
CA GLN A 159 5.53 5.56 -26.88
C GLN A 159 4.69 5.34 -25.61
N TYR A 160 5.08 6.05 -24.54
CA TYR A 160 4.48 5.77 -23.24
C TYR A 160 3.81 6.98 -22.57
N VAL A 161 2.82 6.65 -21.77
CA VAL A 161 2.16 7.53 -20.80
C VAL A 161 2.47 7.04 -19.41
N LEU A 162 2.67 7.96 -18.46
CA LEU A 162 2.81 7.65 -17.06
C LEU A 162 1.72 8.34 -16.26
N LEU A 163 1.00 7.54 -15.44
CA LEU A 163 0.02 8.01 -14.47
C LEU A 163 0.69 8.06 -13.09
N GLU A 164 0.88 9.28 -12.62
CA GLU A 164 1.51 9.53 -11.32
C GLU A 164 0.48 9.67 -10.22
N GLY A 165 0.84 9.24 -9.02
CA GLY A 165 0.09 9.49 -7.81
C GLY A 165 0.04 10.96 -7.45
N GLU A 166 -0.06 11.26 -6.17
CA GLU A 166 -0.14 12.62 -5.64
C GLU A 166 1.19 13.37 -5.83
N ALA A 167 1.11 14.62 -6.26
CA ALA A 167 2.29 15.46 -6.48
C ALA A 167 3.10 15.66 -5.19
N GLY A 168 4.39 15.36 -5.25
CA GLY A 168 5.31 15.45 -4.09
C GLY A 168 5.28 14.22 -3.17
N HIS A 169 4.44 13.24 -3.43
CA HIS A 169 4.44 11.97 -2.69
C HIS A 169 5.71 11.16 -3.02
N GLN A 170 6.40 10.65 -1.98
CA GLN A 170 7.66 9.94 -2.14
C GLN A 170 7.54 8.73 -3.07
N ASP A 171 6.47 7.94 -2.89
CA ASP A 171 6.26 6.74 -3.70
C ASP A 171 5.98 7.09 -5.17
N ALA A 172 5.19 8.15 -5.44
CA ALA A 172 4.94 8.59 -6.80
C ALA A 172 6.25 8.97 -7.51
N ILE A 173 7.11 9.74 -6.84
CA ILE A 173 8.41 10.15 -7.36
C ILE A 173 9.31 8.92 -7.62
N SER A 174 9.44 8.03 -6.63
CA SER A 174 10.30 6.85 -6.73
C SER A 174 9.79 5.86 -7.79
N ARG A 175 8.51 5.52 -7.77
CA ARG A 175 7.89 4.60 -8.75
C ARG A 175 8.04 5.12 -10.17
N THR A 176 7.79 6.43 -10.40
CA THR A 176 7.96 7.09 -11.70
C THR A 176 9.40 7.03 -12.17
N GLU A 177 10.35 7.42 -11.33
CA GLU A 177 11.76 7.50 -11.70
C GLU A 177 12.34 6.11 -11.99
N TYR A 178 12.13 5.17 -11.08
CA TYR A 178 12.78 3.86 -11.17
C TYR A 178 12.16 2.94 -12.20
N SER A 179 10.84 3.03 -12.48
CA SER A 179 10.23 2.23 -13.55
C SER A 179 10.78 2.62 -14.93
N VAL A 180 10.86 3.91 -15.21
CA VAL A 180 11.41 4.41 -16.49
C VAL A 180 12.91 4.11 -16.61
N LYS A 181 13.70 4.36 -15.55
CA LYS A 181 15.13 4.03 -15.55
C LYS A 181 15.39 2.55 -15.80
N THR A 182 14.59 1.69 -15.17
CA THR A 182 14.75 0.24 -15.29
C THR A 182 14.38 -0.26 -16.68
N LEU A 183 13.32 0.24 -17.30
CA LEU A 183 12.99 -0.04 -18.69
C LEU A 183 14.17 0.31 -19.62
N MET A 184 14.70 1.52 -19.50
CA MET A 184 15.85 1.95 -20.32
C MET A 184 17.09 1.09 -20.08
N LYS A 185 17.37 0.71 -18.83
CA LYS A 185 18.47 -0.18 -18.45
C LYS A 185 18.34 -1.58 -19.08
N ASN A 186 17.10 -2.03 -19.27
CA ASN A 186 16.77 -3.31 -19.90
C ASN A 186 16.57 -3.20 -21.44
N ASN A 187 17.19 -2.20 -22.05
CA ASN A 187 17.25 -1.96 -23.51
C ASN A 187 15.89 -1.63 -24.16
N VAL A 188 14.91 -1.15 -23.42
CA VAL A 188 13.69 -0.59 -24.01
C VAL A 188 13.93 0.88 -24.33
N SER A 189 13.86 1.23 -25.61
CA SER A 189 13.92 2.63 -26.04
C SER A 189 12.56 3.28 -25.85
N LEU A 190 12.50 4.39 -25.11
CA LEU A 190 11.25 5.02 -24.69
C LEU A 190 11.07 6.40 -25.34
N GLU A 191 9.84 6.69 -25.75
CA GLU A 191 9.41 8.02 -26.15
C GLU A 191 8.23 8.48 -25.30
N LYS A 192 8.45 9.53 -24.51
CA LYS A 192 7.43 10.05 -23.60
C LYS A 192 6.37 10.85 -24.32
N LEU A 193 5.12 10.41 -24.29
CA LEU A 193 3.97 11.18 -24.73
C LEU A 193 3.44 12.10 -23.62
N SER A 194 3.25 11.57 -22.42
CA SER A 194 2.70 12.37 -21.32
C SER A 194 3.00 11.79 -19.93
N TYR A 195 3.10 12.67 -18.92
CA TYR A 195 2.97 12.36 -17.50
C TYR A 195 1.75 13.09 -16.95
N GLN A 196 0.90 12.38 -16.20
CA GLN A 196 -0.35 12.93 -15.67
C GLN A 196 -0.51 12.55 -14.19
N PHE A 197 -0.65 13.55 -13.34
CA PHE A 197 -1.09 13.30 -11.96
C PHE A 197 -2.56 12.90 -11.94
N ALA A 198 -2.86 11.81 -11.25
CA ALA A 198 -4.22 11.30 -11.08
C ALA A 198 -4.52 10.91 -9.62
N ASP A 199 -3.64 11.32 -8.69
CA ASP A 199 -3.83 11.35 -7.25
C ASP A 199 -4.35 10.01 -6.68
N TRP A 200 -3.75 8.88 -7.12
CA TRP A 200 -4.12 7.50 -6.75
C TRP A 200 -5.55 7.09 -7.11
N ASN A 201 -6.29 7.91 -7.85
CA ASN A 201 -7.73 7.81 -8.06
C ASN A 201 -8.09 7.30 -9.45
N ARG A 202 -8.90 6.23 -9.52
CA ARG A 202 -9.37 5.56 -10.75
C ARG A 202 -10.10 6.51 -11.68
N GLY A 203 -11.07 7.30 -11.16
CA GLY A 203 -11.86 8.22 -11.95
C GLY A 203 -11.06 9.41 -12.50
N GLN A 204 -10.06 9.91 -11.74
CA GLN A 204 -9.16 10.93 -12.24
C GLN A 204 -8.27 10.37 -13.37
N ALA A 205 -7.72 9.16 -13.18
CA ALA A 205 -6.92 8.48 -14.20
C ALA A 205 -7.74 8.22 -15.48
N GLU A 206 -8.96 7.73 -15.34
CA GLU A 206 -9.88 7.58 -16.48
C GLU A 206 -10.07 8.89 -17.23
N ASN A 207 -10.35 9.99 -16.52
CA ASN A 207 -10.52 11.30 -17.13
C ASN A 207 -9.24 11.81 -17.86
N ARG A 208 -8.05 11.54 -17.29
CA ARG A 208 -6.78 11.86 -17.96
C ARG A 208 -6.60 11.01 -19.21
N MET A 209 -6.81 9.70 -19.11
CA MET A 209 -6.65 8.77 -20.22
C MET A 209 -7.63 9.05 -21.36
N ASN A 210 -8.91 9.41 -21.09
CA ASN A 210 -9.87 9.81 -22.11
C ASN A 210 -9.35 10.97 -22.98
N ARG A 211 -8.67 11.94 -22.36
CA ARG A 211 -8.05 13.07 -23.10
C ARG A 211 -6.84 12.61 -23.92
N LEU A 212 -6.00 11.77 -23.34
CA LEU A 212 -4.82 11.25 -24.02
C LEU A 212 -5.19 10.33 -25.19
N ILE A 213 -6.19 9.47 -25.05
CA ILE A 213 -6.74 8.65 -26.13
C ILE A 213 -7.28 9.53 -27.25
N SER A 214 -7.97 10.63 -26.94
CA SER A 214 -8.45 11.58 -27.95
C SER A 214 -7.32 12.29 -28.68
N GLN A 215 -6.16 12.46 -28.04
CA GLN A 215 -5.00 13.16 -28.59
C GLN A 215 -4.08 12.25 -29.39
N TYR A 216 -3.78 11.05 -28.85
CA TYR A 216 -2.75 10.16 -29.36
C TYR A 216 -3.30 8.85 -29.96
N GLY A 217 -4.52 8.46 -29.60
CA GLY A 217 -5.17 7.24 -30.12
C GLY A 217 -4.32 6.00 -29.90
N THR A 218 -4.00 5.31 -31.00
CA THR A 218 -3.17 4.09 -31.00
C THR A 218 -1.68 4.34 -30.90
N GLU A 219 -1.22 5.60 -30.88
CA GLU A 219 0.20 5.92 -30.64
C GLU A 219 0.63 5.58 -29.21
N ILE A 220 -0.31 5.45 -28.24
CA ILE A 220 0.02 5.01 -26.91
C ILE A 220 0.27 3.50 -26.96
N GLU A 221 1.48 3.08 -26.61
CA GLU A 221 1.93 1.69 -26.63
C GLU A 221 2.14 1.10 -25.23
N LEU A 222 2.44 1.97 -24.26
CA LEU A 222 2.65 1.59 -22.87
C LEU A 222 2.00 2.59 -21.93
N VAL A 223 1.32 2.08 -20.90
CA VAL A 223 0.89 2.85 -19.74
C VAL A 223 1.59 2.29 -18.51
N LEU A 224 2.41 3.12 -17.87
CA LEU A 224 2.95 2.88 -16.54
C LEU A 224 2.08 3.61 -15.52
N SER A 225 1.56 2.90 -14.54
CA SER A 225 0.77 3.51 -13.48
C SER A 225 1.44 3.32 -12.12
N ASN A 226 1.49 4.36 -11.31
CA ASN A 226 2.08 4.28 -9.98
C ASN A 226 1.25 3.43 -9.00
N ASN A 227 -0.04 3.18 -9.30
CA ASN A 227 -0.86 2.20 -8.56
C ASN A 227 -1.89 1.53 -9.48
N ASP A 228 -2.57 0.52 -8.95
CA ASP A 228 -3.56 -0.28 -9.68
C ASP A 228 -4.86 0.49 -9.93
N GLU A 229 -5.31 1.31 -8.99
CA GLU A 229 -6.52 2.13 -9.19
C GLU A 229 -6.41 3.02 -10.43
N MET A 230 -5.27 3.68 -10.61
CA MET A 230 -5.05 4.50 -11.80
C MET A 230 -4.84 3.65 -13.07
N ALA A 231 -4.23 2.46 -12.96
CA ALA A 231 -4.12 1.51 -14.07
C ALA A 231 -5.51 1.04 -14.54
N LEU A 232 -6.39 0.70 -13.59
CA LEU A 232 -7.78 0.35 -13.87
C LEU A 232 -8.55 1.51 -14.50
N GLY A 233 -8.28 2.75 -14.09
CA GLY A 233 -8.81 3.94 -14.76
C GLY A 233 -8.41 4.02 -16.24
N ALA A 234 -7.17 3.63 -16.59
CA ALA A 234 -6.75 3.53 -17.98
C ALA A 234 -7.49 2.41 -18.72
N VAL A 235 -7.66 1.23 -18.12
CA VAL A 235 -8.47 0.12 -18.65
C VAL A 235 -9.89 0.57 -18.97
N GLU A 236 -10.55 1.25 -18.02
CA GLU A 236 -11.90 1.76 -18.20
C GLU A 236 -12.00 2.78 -19.34
N ALA A 237 -11.02 3.66 -19.48
CA ALA A 237 -10.99 4.64 -20.57
C ALA A 237 -10.93 3.96 -21.94
N TYR A 238 -10.11 2.92 -22.11
CA TYR A 238 -10.03 2.16 -23.36
C TYR A 238 -11.29 1.34 -23.64
N ARG A 239 -11.90 0.73 -22.61
CA ARG A 239 -13.21 0.05 -22.74
C ARG A 239 -14.27 1.00 -23.25
N LYS A 240 -14.39 2.19 -22.65
CA LYS A 240 -15.40 3.23 -23.02
C LYS A 240 -15.13 3.83 -24.40
N ALA A 241 -13.88 3.99 -24.79
CA ALA A 241 -13.50 4.47 -26.11
C ALA A 241 -13.78 3.46 -27.24
N GLY A 242 -14.08 2.20 -26.90
CA GLY A 242 -14.47 1.17 -27.86
C GLY A 242 -13.33 0.62 -28.71
N TYR A 243 -12.08 0.81 -28.30
CA TYR A 243 -10.93 0.20 -28.97
C TYR A 243 -10.96 -1.31 -28.80
N ILE A 244 -10.61 -2.05 -29.87
CA ILE A 244 -10.42 -3.50 -29.78
C ILE A 244 -9.10 -3.81 -29.06
N ARG A 245 -9.01 -4.93 -28.36
CA ARG A 245 -7.87 -5.27 -27.49
C ARG A 245 -6.49 -5.13 -28.11
N LYS A 246 -6.33 -5.52 -29.38
CA LYS A 246 -5.03 -5.41 -30.10
C LYS A 246 -4.54 -3.97 -30.26
N ASP A 247 -5.45 -2.99 -30.17
CA ASP A 247 -5.15 -1.57 -30.32
C ASP A 247 -4.87 -0.89 -28.95
N TRP A 248 -5.04 -1.62 -27.85
CA TRP A 248 -4.73 -1.11 -26.52
C TRP A 248 -3.21 -1.05 -26.28
N PRO A 249 -2.72 -0.15 -25.44
CA PRO A 249 -1.35 -0.24 -24.91
C PRO A 249 -1.22 -1.43 -23.98
N VAL A 250 0.01 -1.82 -23.68
CA VAL A 250 0.29 -2.65 -22.51
C VAL A 250 0.21 -1.78 -21.25
N ILE A 251 -0.36 -2.32 -20.17
CA ILE A 251 -0.67 -1.56 -18.94
C ILE A 251 -0.08 -2.30 -17.74
N PHE A 252 0.71 -1.59 -16.91
CA PHE A 252 1.30 -2.10 -15.68
C PHE A 252 0.93 -1.23 -14.50
N GLY A 253 0.55 -1.89 -13.39
CA GLY A 253 0.19 -1.27 -12.13
C GLY A 253 1.14 -1.60 -10.98
N ILE A 254 0.78 -1.19 -9.78
CA ILE A 254 1.40 -1.52 -8.50
C ILE A 254 0.27 -1.56 -7.47
N ASP A 255 0.29 -2.49 -6.56
CA ASP A 255 -0.43 -2.77 -5.33
C ASP A 255 -0.96 -4.21 -5.30
N GLY A 256 -1.39 -4.79 -6.44
CA GLY A 256 -1.97 -6.13 -6.48
C GLY A 256 -3.39 -6.15 -5.92
N LEU A 257 -4.21 -5.14 -6.23
CA LEU A 257 -5.63 -5.11 -5.88
C LEU A 257 -6.40 -6.19 -6.65
N GLU A 258 -7.44 -6.76 -6.05
CA GLU A 258 -8.25 -7.84 -6.66
C GLU A 258 -8.72 -7.51 -8.08
N ASP A 259 -9.32 -6.32 -8.28
CA ASP A 259 -9.75 -5.86 -9.61
C ASP A 259 -8.59 -5.82 -10.65
N ALA A 260 -7.39 -5.45 -10.20
CA ALA A 260 -6.21 -5.40 -11.07
C ALA A 260 -5.67 -6.80 -11.36
N LEU A 261 -5.68 -7.70 -10.39
CA LEU A 261 -5.34 -9.12 -10.58
C LEU A 261 -6.29 -9.77 -11.59
N GLU A 262 -7.60 -9.51 -11.51
CA GLU A 262 -8.57 -9.95 -12.52
C GLU A 262 -8.31 -9.32 -13.89
N ALA A 263 -7.90 -8.04 -13.95
CA ALA A 263 -7.50 -7.40 -15.21
C ALA A 263 -6.23 -8.01 -15.81
N VAL A 264 -5.29 -8.48 -14.98
CA VAL A 264 -4.12 -9.25 -15.43
C VAL A 264 -4.55 -10.61 -15.96
N LYS A 265 -5.42 -11.33 -15.24
CA LYS A 265 -5.95 -12.63 -15.66
C LYS A 265 -6.68 -12.57 -17.00
N THR A 266 -7.47 -11.53 -17.22
CA THR A 266 -8.17 -11.31 -18.49
C THR A 266 -7.29 -10.68 -19.58
N GLY A 267 -6.06 -10.36 -19.28
CA GLY A 267 -5.07 -9.76 -20.18
C GLY A 267 -5.32 -8.26 -20.45
N GLU A 268 -6.18 -7.58 -19.72
CA GLU A 268 -6.41 -6.13 -19.85
C GLU A 268 -5.28 -5.30 -19.25
N MET A 269 -4.62 -5.85 -18.23
CA MET A 269 -3.29 -5.45 -17.78
C MET A 269 -2.31 -6.58 -18.05
N GLN A 270 -1.03 -6.27 -18.16
CA GLN A 270 0.02 -7.27 -18.37
C GLN A 270 0.75 -7.65 -17.09
N GLY A 271 0.61 -6.85 -16.06
CA GLY A 271 1.15 -7.16 -14.74
C GLY A 271 0.91 -6.06 -13.72
N SER A 272 1.12 -6.43 -12.47
CA SER A 272 1.16 -5.53 -11.31
C SER A 272 2.30 -5.92 -10.38
N ILE A 273 2.67 -5.03 -9.46
CA ILE A 273 3.61 -5.31 -8.40
C ILE A 273 2.82 -5.41 -7.11
N TYR A 274 2.73 -6.64 -6.58
CA TYR A 274 2.01 -6.93 -5.36
C TYR A 274 2.69 -6.28 -4.16
N ASN A 275 1.94 -5.42 -3.50
CA ASN A 275 2.29 -4.73 -2.26
C ASN A 275 1.70 -5.54 -1.10
N ASP A 276 2.50 -6.33 -0.42
CA ASP A 276 2.03 -7.35 0.54
C ASP A 276 1.38 -6.71 1.77
N ARG A 277 0.10 -6.35 1.64
CA ARG A 277 -0.70 -5.75 2.72
C ARG A 277 -0.92 -6.68 3.90
N VAL A 278 -0.97 -7.99 3.64
CA VAL A 278 -1.16 -9.00 4.69
C VAL A 278 0.06 -9.06 5.60
N ASP A 279 1.27 -9.09 5.03
CA ASP A 279 2.52 -9.08 5.78
C ASP A 279 2.68 -7.77 6.58
N GLN A 280 2.40 -6.61 5.96
CA GLN A 280 2.41 -5.32 6.66
C GLN A 280 1.43 -5.30 7.83
N ALA A 281 0.19 -5.72 7.63
CA ALA A 281 -0.85 -5.75 8.65
C ALA A 281 -0.49 -6.69 9.81
N LYS A 282 0.05 -7.86 9.49
CA LYS A 282 0.53 -8.85 10.46
C LYS A 282 1.65 -8.27 11.35
N GLU A 283 2.64 -7.61 10.74
CA GLU A 283 3.72 -7.00 11.51
C GLU A 283 3.22 -5.81 12.35
N MET A 284 2.33 -4.96 11.81
CA MET A 284 1.70 -3.89 12.59
C MET A 284 0.95 -4.44 13.81
N ALA A 285 0.18 -5.52 13.65
CA ALA A 285 -0.55 -6.16 14.74
C ALA A 285 0.40 -6.72 15.80
N LYS A 286 1.46 -7.42 15.38
CA LYS A 286 2.50 -7.96 16.27
C LYS A 286 3.22 -6.84 17.03
N MET A 287 3.59 -5.76 16.36
CA MET A 287 4.21 -4.59 16.98
C MET A 287 3.28 -3.96 18.01
N ALA A 288 2.00 -3.73 17.67
CA ALA A 288 1.03 -3.12 18.58
C ALA A 288 0.87 -3.93 19.87
N VAL A 289 0.72 -5.24 19.78
CA VAL A 289 0.62 -6.13 20.94
C VAL A 289 1.90 -6.12 21.77
N THR A 290 3.07 -6.20 21.13
CA THR A 290 4.38 -6.22 21.79
C THR A 290 4.64 -4.92 22.55
N LEU A 291 4.29 -3.77 21.97
CA LEU A 291 4.44 -2.45 22.58
C LEU A 291 3.50 -2.29 23.77
N PHE A 292 2.25 -2.74 23.65
CA PHE A 292 1.29 -2.74 24.76
C PHE A 292 1.76 -3.58 25.95
N GLU A 293 2.37 -4.73 25.71
CA GLU A 293 2.94 -5.59 26.75
C GLU A 293 4.20 -5.01 27.39
N GLY A 294 4.70 -3.86 26.91
CA GLY A 294 5.93 -3.23 27.38
C GLY A 294 7.20 -4.04 27.03
N LYS A 295 7.11 -4.92 26.04
CA LYS A 295 8.23 -5.69 25.51
C LYS A 295 8.99 -4.92 24.46
N GLY A 296 10.28 -5.20 24.30
CA GLY A 296 11.08 -4.69 23.19
C GLY A 296 10.68 -5.36 21.87
N LEU A 297 10.65 -4.59 20.78
CA LEU A 297 10.49 -5.13 19.44
C LEU A 297 11.73 -5.90 19.01
N ASP A 298 11.54 -6.86 18.11
CA ASP A 298 12.64 -7.62 17.50
C ASP A 298 13.49 -6.69 16.64
N GLN A 299 14.70 -6.39 17.12
CA GLN A 299 15.61 -5.47 16.46
C GLN A 299 16.27 -6.06 15.20
N GLU A 300 16.26 -7.38 15.03
CA GLU A 300 16.79 -8.05 13.83
C GLU A 300 15.87 -7.88 12.62
N SER A 301 14.55 -7.77 12.86
CA SER A 301 13.56 -7.53 11.83
C SER A 301 13.43 -6.04 11.42
N LEU A 302 14.03 -5.13 12.19
CA LEU A 302 13.87 -3.69 11.99
C LEU A 302 15.15 -3.03 11.45
N LYS A 303 15.06 -2.43 10.28
CA LYS A 303 16.13 -1.54 9.77
C LYS A 303 16.23 -0.29 10.65
N ASP A 304 17.44 0.07 11.05
CA ASP A 304 17.73 1.19 11.97
C ASP A 304 16.95 1.11 13.31
N GLY A 305 16.43 -0.09 13.67
CA GLY A 305 15.60 -0.32 14.85
C GLY A 305 14.23 0.34 14.82
N ARG A 306 13.76 0.79 13.65
CA ARG A 306 12.54 1.58 13.48
C ARG A 306 11.65 1.15 12.32
N TYR A 307 12.25 0.69 11.22
CA TYR A 307 11.56 0.46 9.96
C TYR A 307 11.38 -1.03 9.73
N TYR A 308 10.16 -1.45 9.45
CA TYR A 308 9.86 -2.72 8.83
C TYR A 308 9.49 -2.48 7.37
N PHE A 309 10.19 -3.16 6.47
CA PHE A 309 9.89 -3.12 5.04
C PHE A 309 9.46 -4.52 4.60
N SER A 310 8.19 -4.64 4.20
CA SER A 310 7.68 -5.81 3.51
C SER A 310 8.19 -5.84 2.08
N GLU A 311 8.35 -7.03 1.50
CA GLU A 311 8.88 -7.20 0.15
C GLU A 311 7.76 -7.12 -0.90
N TYR A 312 8.02 -6.42 -1.97
CA TYR A 312 7.17 -6.47 -3.15
C TYR A 312 7.35 -7.77 -3.93
N LYS A 313 6.32 -8.18 -4.69
CA LYS A 313 6.36 -9.35 -5.56
C LYS A 313 5.84 -9.01 -6.96
N LYS A 314 6.46 -9.57 -8.01
CA LYS A 314 5.99 -9.41 -9.39
C LYS A 314 4.79 -10.32 -9.63
N VAL A 315 3.75 -9.79 -10.26
CA VAL A 315 2.56 -10.54 -10.68
C VAL A 315 2.29 -10.29 -12.14
N ASP A 316 2.19 -11.36 -12.92
CA ASP A 316 1.83 -11.36 -14.32
C ASP A 316 0.97 -12.59 -14.68
N GLY A 317 0.64 -12.78 -15.95
CA GLY A 317 -0.19 -13.90 -16.40
C GLY A 317 0.39 -15.30 -16.12
N SER A 318 1.67 -15.41 -15.73
CA SER A 318 2.30 -16.71 -15.46
C SER A 318 2.08 -17.19 -14.02
N ASN A 319 1.84 -16.27 -13.07
CA ASN A 319 1.69 -16.59 -11.64
C ASN A 319 0.41 -16.02 -10.98
N ILE A 320 -0.46 -15.40 -11.77
CA ILE A 320 -1.66 -14.71 -11.27
C ILE A 320 -2.58 -15.61 -10.42
N GLU A 321 -2.71 -16.88 -10.76
CA GLU A 321 -3.58 -17.82 -10.05
C GLU A 321 -3.13 -18.05 -8.58
N GLU A 322 -1.85 -17.88 -8.27
CA GLU A 322 -1.34 -17.98 -6.89
C GLU A 322 -1.91 -16.88 -6.01
N TYR A 323 -2.06 -15.67 -6.56
CA TYR A 323 -2.54 -14.50 -5.83
C TYR A 323 -4.07 -14.48 -5.71
N LEU A 324 -4.80 -14.84 -6.76
CA LEU A 324 -6.27 -14.92 -6.73
C LEU A 324 -6.77 -16.02 -5.78
N ASN A 325 -6.09 -17.16 -5.73
CA ASN A 325 -6.45 -18.24 -4.80
C ASN A 325 -6.19 -17.85 -3.33
N ALA A 326 -5.13 -17.08 -3.06
CA ALA A 326 -4.84 -16.58 -1.72
C ALA A 326 -5.94 -15.62 -1.23
N GLU A 327 -6.44 -14.74 -2.11
CA GLU A 327 -7.54 -13.81 -1.81
C GLU A 327 -8.88 -14.54 -1.53
N GLU A 328 -9.18 -15.61 -2.28
CA GLU A 328 -10.38 -16.44 -2.04
C GLU A 328 -10.30 -17.16 -0.67
N GLU A 329 -9.11 -17.64 -0.27
CA GLU A 329 -8.91 -18.29 1.04
C GLU A 329 -9.04 -17.32 2.19
N ASP A 330 -8.59 -16.08 2.03
CA ASP A 330 -8.73 -15.00 3.03
C ASP A 330 -10.20 -14.54 3.15
N ALA A 331 -10.93 -14.40 2.05
CA ALA A 331 -12.35 -14.04 2.03
C ALA A 331 -13.24 -15.09 2.72
N ASP A 332 -12.89 -16.38 2.65
CA ASP A 332 -13.61 -17.48 3.31
C ASP A 332 -13.31 -17.62 4.81
N GLY A 333 -12.45 -16.76 5.39
CA GLY A 333 -12.16 -16.71 6.83
C GLY A 333 -11.47 -17.96 7.38
N LYS A 334 -10.77 -18.72 6.52
CA LYS A 334 -10.02 -19.93 6.90
C LYS A 334 -8.56 -19.59 7.28
N TYR A 335 -8.33 -18.70 8.21
CA TYR A 335 -7.08 -18.74 8.97
C TYR A 335 -7.16 -19.92 9.97
N MET A 336 -6.85 -21.11 9.51
CA MET A 336 -6.39 -22.18 10.39
C MET A 336 -4.86 -22.14 10.37
N ASP A 337 -4.31 -21.74 11.50
CA ASP A 337 -2.89 -21.83 11.82
C ASP A 337 -2.40 -23.27 11.65
N PRO A 338 -1.18 -23.52 11.09
CA PRO A 338 -0.55 -24.83 11.15
C PRO A 338 0.00 -25.18 12.54
#